data_9e0ff1acb7b8479b0dae46f78b9502f3
#
_entry.id   9e0ff1acb7b8479b0dae46f78b9502f3
#
_cell.length_a   1.000
_cell.length_b   1.000
_cell.length_c   1.000
_cell.angle_alpha   90.00
_cell.angle_beta   90.00
_cell.angle_gamma   90.00
#
_symmetry.space_group_name_H-M   'P 1'
#
loop_
_entity.id
_entity.type
_entity.pdbx_description
1 polymer ?
#
loop_
_entity_poly.entity_id
_entity_poly.type
_entity_poly.pdbx_seq_one_letter_code
_entity_poly.pdbx_strand_id
1 'polypeptide(L)' 'MLIIILIAAVSISKYYTDYNYYNYVELKAQYKNYIVTNKYIQNSDTYVLELMNPFSKKTEEVYIKDYLYYNTYFVGDTIK' A
#
# COMPACT_ATOMS: atom_id res chain seq x y z
N MET A 1 8.48 17.21 29.33
CA MET A 1 8.19 15.79 29.54
C MET A 1 7.01 15.30 28.74
N LEU A 2 5.86 15.93 28.84
CA LEU A 2 4.67 15.57 28.04
C LEU A 2 4.91 15.63 26.53
N ILE A 3 5.65 16.63 26.07
CA ILE A 3 5.97 16.80 24.67
C ILE A 3 6.81 15.64 24.14
N ILE A 4 7.76 15.16 24.92
CA ILE A 4 8.63 14.03 24.55
C ILE A 4 7.81 12.75 24.43
N ILE A 5 6.88 12.53 25.34
CA ILE A 5 5.98 11.37 25.33
C ILE A 5 5.08 11.42 24.10
N LEU A 6 4.53 12.59 23.76
CA LEU A 6 3.71 12.79 22.58
C LEU A 6 4.47 12.49 21.28
N ILE A 7 5.71 12.95 21.18
CA ILE A 7 6.56 12.70 20.02
C ILE A 7 6.82 11.21 19.87
N ALA A 8 7.11 10.52 20.97
CA ALA A 8 7.32 9.07 20.95
C ALA A 8 6.07 8.32 20.52
N ALA A 9 4.90 8.72 21.01
CA ALA A 9 3.62 8.12 20.65
C ALA A 9 3.32 8.31 19.16
N VAL A 10 3.55 9.50 18.62
CA VAL A 10 3.35 9.80 17.21
C VAL A 10 4.31 8.96 16.34
N SER A 11 5.57 8.84 16.76
CA SER A 11 6.55 8.03 16.04
C SER A 11 6.16 6.55 16.00
N ILE A 12 5.70 6.01 17.12
CA ILE A 12 5.22 4.63 17.20
C ILE A 12 4.00 4.43 16.30
N SER A 13 3.06 5.35 16.35
CA SER A 13 1.86 5.34 15.53
C SER A 13 2.21 5.32 14.03
N LYS A 14 3.13 6.17 13.62
CA LYS A 14 3.60 6.23 12.24
C LYS A 14 4.27 4.93 11.81
N TYR A 15 5.06 4.34 12.69
CA TYR A 15 5.72 3.07 12.41
C TYR A 15 4.70 1.96 12.13
N TYR A 16 3.65 1.87 12.94
CA TYR A 16 2.60 0.86 12.75
C TYR A 16 1.74 1.13 11.53
N THR A 17 1.52 2.39 11.17
CA THR A 17 0.72 2.72 9.99
C THR A 17 1.44 2.44 8.68
N ASP A 18 2.77 2.33 8.69
CA ASP A 18 3.54 1.95 7.49
C ASP A 18 3.18 0.55 6.97
N TYR A 19 2.54 -0.28 7.81
CA TYR A 19 2.14 -1.63 7.45
C TYR A 19 0.62 -1.77 7.34
N ASN A 20 -0.09 -0.69 6.97
CA ASN A 20 -1.51 -0.77 6.70
C ASN A 20 -1.78 -1.61 5.46
N TYR A 21 -2.60 -2.62 5.66
CA TYR A 21 -3.03 -3.49 4.57
C TYR A 21 -4.35 -2.98 4.02
N TYR A 22 -4.43 -2.88 2.70
CA TYR A 22 -5.64 -2.46 2.02
C TYR A 22 -6.48 -3.67 1.64
N ASN A 23 -7.78 -3.59 1.88
CA ASN A 23 -8.72 -4.52 1.29
C ASN A 23 -9.11 -4.04 -0.12
N TYR A 24 -9.88 -4.85 -0.83
CA TYR A 24 -10.23 -4.57 -2.22
C TYR A 24 -10.96 -3.23 -2.38
N VAL A 25 -11.91 -2.94 -1.48
CA VAL A 25 -12.70 -1.70 -1.56
C VAL A 25 -11.82 -0.48 -1.29
N GLU A 26 -10.98 -0.55 -0.27
CA GLU A 26 -10.07 0.53 0.08
C GLU A 26 -9.05 0.80 -1.03
N LEU A 27 -8.52 -0.27 -1.62
CA LEU A 27 -7.54 -0.16 -2.71
C LEU A 27 -8.16 0.57 -3.90
N LYS A 28 -9.35 0.18 -4.31
CA LYS A 28 -10.04 0.81 -5.44
C LYS A 28 -10.41 2.26 -5.16
N ALA A 29 -10.80 2.58 -3.93
CA ALA A 29 -11.13 3.95 -3.56
C ALA A 29 -9.89 4.85 -3.52
N GLN A 30 -8.80 4.35 -2.93
CA GLN A 30 -7.59 5.13 -2.72
C GLN A 30 -6.74 5.28 -3.99
N TYR A 31 -6.68 4.23 -4.81
CA TYR A 31 -5.75 4.14 -5.94
C TYR A 31 -6.44 3.94 -7.29
N LYS A 32 -7.65 4.45 -7.40
CA LYS A 32 -8.37 4.40 -8.68
C LYS A 32 -7.55 5.07 -9.78
N ASN A 33 -7.44 4.38 -10.93
CA ASN A 33 -6.69 4.81 -12.10
C ASN A 33 -5.17 4.69 -11.99
N TYR A 34 -4.65 4.25 -10.85
CA TYR A 34 -3.22 3.95 -10.74
C TYR A 34 -2.88 2.72 -11.57
N ILE A 35 -1.62 2.65 -12.00
CA ILE A 35 -1.12 1.56 -12.85
C ILE A 35 -0.23 0.66 -12.01
N VAL A 36 -0.46 -0.65 -12.12
CA VAL A 36 0.39 -1.65 -11.45
C VAL A 36 1.70 -1.75 -12.24
N THR A 37 2.79 -1.32 -11.61
CA THR A 37 4.12 -1.35 -12.23
C THR A 37 4.96 -2.54 -11.79
N ASN A 38 4.64 -3.10 -10.62
CA ASN A 38 5.31 -4.29 -10.13
C ASN A 38 4.43 -4.98 -9.10
N LYS A 39 4.67 -6.26 -8.86
CA LYS A 39 4.05 -7.00 -7.76
C LYS A 39 5.01 -8.06 -7.26
N TYR A 40 5.03 -8.25 -5.95
CA TYR A 40 5.93 -9.24 -5.34
C TYR A 40 5.42 -9.64 -3.97
N ILE A 41 6.00 -10.72 -3.45
CA ILE A 41 5.69 -11.22 -2.10
C ILE A 41 6.89 -10.94 -1.23
N GLN A 42 6.67 -10.22 -0.13
CA GLN A 42 7.69 -9.88 0.84
C GLN A 42 7.57 -10.82 2.04
N ASN A 43 8.66 -11.40 2.48
CA ASN A 43 8.71 -12.27 3.67
C ASN A 43 7.73 -13.44 3.63
N SER A 44 7.42 -13.96 2.46
CA SER A 44 6.56 -15.13 2.23
C SER A 44 5.08 -14.95 2.49
N ASP A 45 4.65 -13.88 3.18
CA ASP A 45 3.25 -13.71 3.58
C ASP A 45 2.69 -12.31 3.34
N THR A 46 3.50 -11.39 2.90
CA THR A 46 3.07 -10.00 2.64
C THR A 46 3.00 -9.76 1.14
N TYR A 47 1.82 -9.47 0.64
CA TYR A 47 1.58 -9.23 -0.77
C TYR A 47 1.68 -7.74 -1.07
N VAL A 48 2.54 -7.37 -2.02
CA VAL A 48 2.84 -5.97 -2.31
C VAL A 48 2.57 -5.68 -3.78
N LEU A 49 1.84 -4.59 -4.03
CA LEU A 49 1.71 -4.01 -5.37
C LEU A 49 2.44 -2.67 -5.39
N GLU A 50 3.24 -2.45 -6.41
CA GLU A 50 3.79 -1.13 -6.69
C GLU A 50 2.85 -0.44 -7.66
N LEU A 51 2.31 0.71 -7.25
CA LEU A 51 1.32 1.45 -8.03
C LEU A 51 1.90 2.80 -8.42
N MET A 52 1.72 3.18 -9.67
CA MET A 52 2.16 4.45 -10.19
C MET A 52 1.00 5.39 -10.44
N ASN A 53 1.09 6.60 -9.91
CA ASN A 53 0.14 7.66 -10.24
C ASN A 53 0.37 8.08 -11.70
N PRO A 54 -0.66 7.99 -12.57
CA PRO A 54 -0.47 8.28 -13.99
C PRO A 54 -0.16 9.74 -14.29
N PHE A 55 -0.48 10.64 -13.37
CA PHE A 55 -0.25 12.08 -13.56
C PHE A 55 1.13 12.50 -13.04
N SER A 56 1.46 12.14 -11.80
CA SER A 56 2.73 12.53 -11.20
C SER A 56 3.89 11.60 -11.55
N LYS A 57 3.58 10.39 -12.03
CA LYS A 57 4.55 9.32 -12.32
C LYS A 57 5.27 8.79 -11.08
N LYS A 58 4.81 9.17 -9.89
CA LYS A 58 5.36 8.66 -8.63
C LYS A 58 4.79 7.28 -8.34
N THR A 59 5.62 6.43 -7.75
CA THR A 59 5.24 5.07 -7.37
C THR A 59 5.10 4.95 -5.87
N GLU A 60 4.19 4.07 -5.45
CA GLU A 60 3.97 3.73 -4.04
C GLU A 60 3.84 2.22 -3.90
N GLU A 61 4.38 1.69 -2.82
CA GLU A 61 4.20 0.29 -2.47
C GLU A 61 2.97 0.16 -1.58
N VAL A 62 2.05 -0.71 -1.98
CA VAL A 62 0.79 -0.92 -1.28
C VAL A 62 0.71 -2.37 -0.83
N TYR A 63 0.41 -2.56 0.45
CA TYR A 63 0.29 -3.89 1.05
C TYR A 63 -1.14 -4.37 0.97
N ILE A 64 -1.33 -5.62 0.52
CA ILE A 64 -2.65 -6.20 0.30
C ILE A 64 -2.85 -7.38 1.26
N LYS A 65 -4.01 -7.41 1.93
CA LYS A 65 -4.34 -8.46 2.88
C LYS A 65 -4.63 -9.80 2.25
N ASP A 66 -5.19 -9.78 1.04
CA ASP A 66 -5.76 -10.98 0.45
C ASP A 66 -4.98 -11.41 -0.78
N TYR A 67 -4.52 -12.65 -0.74
CA TYR A 67 -3.82 -13.28 -1.85
C TYR A 67 -4.63 -13.23 -3.15
N LEU A 68 -5.95 -13.36 -3.06
CA LEU A 68 -6.82 -13.32 -4.24
C LEU A 68 -6.72 -11.97 -4.95
N TYR A 69 -6.63 -10.88 -4.21
CA TYR A 69 -6.51 -9.55 -4.81
C TYR A 69 -5.14 -9.33 -5.42
N TYR A 70 -4.10 -9.88 -4.81
CA TYR A 70 -2.77 -9.87 -5.40
C TYR A 70 -2.78 -10.56 -6.76
N ASN A 71 -3.48 -11.69 -6.89
CA ASN A 71 -3.57 -12.44 -8.13
C ASN A 71 -4.54 -11.84 -9.15
N THR A 72 -5.41 -10.95 -8.73
CA THR A 72 -6.36 -10.28 -9.63
C THR A 72 -5.67 -9.25 -10.50
N TYR A 73 -4.61 -8.62 -9.99
CA TYR A 73 -3.92 -7.56 -10.69
C TYR A 73 -2.61 -8.04 -11.29
N PHE A 74 -2.37 -7.66 -12.54
CA PHE A 74 -1.14 -7.98 -13.27
C PHE A 74 -0.38 -6.69 -13.56
N VAL A 75 0.93 -6.81 -13.75
CA VAL A 75 1.76 -5.68 -14.14
C VAL A 75 1.23 -5.09 -15.45
N GLY A 76 1.00 -3.78 -15.47
CA GLY A 76 0.41 -3.08 -16.60
C GLY A 76 -1.08 -2.79 -16.43
N ASP A 77 -1.75 -3.43 -15.46
CA ASP A 77 -3.17 -3.19 -15.23
C ASP A 77 -3.41 -1.83 -14.59
N THR A 78 -4.59 -1.29 -14.86
CA THR A 78 -5.08 -0.07 -14.22
C THR A 78 -6.08 -0.45 -13.14
N ILE A 79 -5.97 0.15 -11.97
CA ILE A 79 -6.94 -0.02 -10.88
C ILE A 79 -8.24 0.70 -11.28
N LYS A 80 -9.31 -0.03 -11.39
CA LYS A 80 -10.62 0.51 -11.84
C LYS A 80 -11.62 0.69 -10.72
#